data_963718f68a9a806c9f91d77a405a7aee
#
_entry.id   963718f68a9a806c9f91d77a405a7aee
#
_cell.length_a   1.000
_cell.length_b   1.000
_cell.length_c   1.000
_cell.angle_alpha   90.00
_cell.angle_beta   90.00
_cell.angle_gamma   90.00
#
_symmetry.space_group_name_H-M   'P 1'
#
loop_
_entity.id
_entity.type
_entity.pdbx_description
1 polymer ?
#
loop_
_entity_poly.entity_id
_entity_poly.type
_entity_poly.pdbx_seq_one_letter_code
_entity_poly.pdbx_strand_id
1 'polypeptide(L)'
;MPFMPVVLWTDALIYLLLTLIALFVWYVRGRPHLAAPWRRVAQSKSGMVAATVLAAYIAVGLLDSIHVRLPIESNDAKRFYSVEALSVFDILVNGLRTRVEKTYSAPLAAYSFSKETVQLPDGREIREYPRLRYGGANLRHPASERTADITWRVFYSLIVAALVWSAASGALVRLVAARRKREFRETAKALWRGETEVPWKSILITLALLMLFAFPVVFL
;
A
#
# COMPACT_ATOMS: atom_id res chain seq x y z
N MET A 1 -22.36 -3.55 16.08
CA MET A 1 -21.01 -3.68 15.52
C MET A 1 -20.57 -2.30 15.03
N PRO A 2 -19.30 -1.93 15.07
CA PRO A 2 -18.84 -0.61 14.62
C PRO A 2 -18.87 -0.41 13.10
N PHE A 3 -19.15 -1.46 12.33
CA PHE A 3 -19.27 -1.44 10.88
C PHE A 3 -20.20 -2.56 10.41
N MET A 4 -20.76 -2.41 9.20
CA MET A 4 -21.61 -3.40 8.56
C MET A 4 -20.83 -3.99 7.35
N PRO A 5 -20.48 -5.29 7.34
CA PRO A 5 -19.83 -5.90 6.19
C PRO A 5 -20.81 -6.00 5.01
N VAL A 6 -20.28 -5.75 3.82
CA VAL A 6 -21.02 -5.84 2.55
C VAL A 6 -20.23 -6.73 1.60
N VAL A 7 -20.90 -7.65 0.92
CA VAL A 7 -20.28 -8.49 -0.10
C VAL A 7 -20.86 -8.09 -1.45
N LEU A 8 -20.01 -7.58 -2.32
CA LEU A 8 -20.34 -7.28 -3.71
C LEU A 8 -20.21 -8.55 -4.56
N TRP A 9 -20.84 -8.58 -5.73
CA TRP A 9 -20.71 -9.72 -6.65
C TRP A 9 -19.25 -9.96 -7.07
N THR A 10 -18.47 -8.90 -7.25
CA THR A 10 -17.03 -8.97 -7.53
C THR A 10 -16.27 -9.66 -6.40
N ASP A 11 -16.59 -9.33 -5.15
CA ASP A 11 -15.96 -9.91 -3.98
C ASP A 11 -16.30 -11.39 -3.86
N ALA A 12 -17.56 -11.75 -4.10
CA ALA A 12 -18.01 -13.14 -4.10
C ALA A 12 -17.22 -13.98 -5.13
N LEU A 13 -16.98 -13.44 -6.34
CA LEU A 13 -16.17 -14.11 -7.36
C LEU A 13 -14.69 -14.26 -6.94
N ILE A 14 -14.12 -13.24 -6.28
CA ILE A 14 -12.76 -13.30 -5.73
C ILE A 14 -12.67 -14.36 -4.63
N TYR A 15 -13.64 -14.43 -3.71
CA TYR A 15 -13.66 -15.44 -2.66
C TYR A 15 -13.84 -16.85 -3.23
N LEU A 16 -14.67 -17.00 -4.26
CA LEU A 16 -14.80 -18.25 -4.99
C LEU A 16 -13.46 -18.66 -5.62
N LEU A 17 -12.78 -17.74 -6.32
CA LEU A 17 -11.48 -17.98 -6.91
C LEU A 17 -10.43 -18.39 -5.86
N LEU A 18 -10.38 -17.69 -4.72
CA LEU A 18 -9.47 -18.05 -3.62
C LEU A 18 -9.77 -19.43 -3.06
N THR A 19 -11.06 -19.79 -2.95
CA THR A 19 -11.47 -21.13 -2.52
C THR A 19 -11.01 -22.19 -3.51
N LEU A 20 -11.18 -21.96 -4.80
CA LEU A 20 -10.70 -22.87 -5.85
C LEU A 20 -9.18 -23.00 -5.84
N ILE A 21 -8.45 -21.90 -5.66
CA ILE A 21 -6.98 -21.93 -5.52
C ILE A 21 -6.58 -22.73 -4.28
N ALA A 22 -7.23 -22.52 -3.15
CA ALA A 22 -6.94 -23.26 -1.92
C ALA A 22 -7.18 -24.77 -2.08
N LEU A 23 -8.28 -25.17 -2.72
CA LEU A 23 -8.58 -26.55 -3.04
C LEU A 23 -7.55 -27.14 -4.02
N PHE A 24 -7.15 -26.38 -5.04
CA PHE A 24 -6.11 -26.79 -5.96
C PHE A 24 -4.76 -26.99 -5.26
N VAL A 25 -4.35 -26.07 -4.41
CA VAL A 25 -3.11 -26.17 -3.62
C VAL A 25 -3.17 -27.41 -2.70
N TRP A 26 -4.30 -27.65 -2.05
CA TRP A 26 -4.50 -28.84 -1.23
C TRP A 26 -4.38 -30.12 -2.03
N TYR A 27 -5.00 -30.18 -3.20
CA TYR A 27 -4.93 -31.32 -4.13
C TYR A 27 -3.50 -31.59 -4.62
N VAL A 28 -2.76 -30.53 -4.99
CA VAL A 28 -1.38 -30.62 -5.49
C VAL A 28 -0.41 -31.08 -4.41
N ARG A 29 -0.63 -30.70 -3.15
CA ARG A 29 0.25 -31.10 -2.02
C ARG A 29 0.37 -32.60 -1.86
N GLY A 30 -0.66 -33.35 -2.17
CA GLY A 30 -0.67 -34.83 -2.11
C GLY A 30 -0.05 -35.50 -3.32
N ARG A 31 0.42 -34.76 -4.36
CA ARG A 31 0.85 -35.35 -5.65
C ARG A 31 2.22 -34.80 -6.06
N PRO A 32 3.32 -35.56 -5.83
CA PRO A 32 4.68 -35.11 -6.09
C PRO A 32 4.95 -34.62 -7.52
N HIS A 33 4.35 -35.28 -8.53
CA HIS A 33 4.50 -34.94 -9.94
C HIS A 33 3.89 -33.55 -10.26
N LEU A 34 2.79 -33.19 -9.63
CA LEU A 34 2.17 -31.85 -9.78
C LEU A 34 2.89 -30.79 -8.97
N ALA A 35 3.49 -31.15 -7.84
CA ALA A 35 4.23 -30.22 -6.99
C ALA A 35 5.63 -29.90 -7.55
N ALA A 36 6.23 -30.79 -8.35
CA ALA A 36 7.59 -30.60 -8.86
C ALA A 36 7.81 -29.31 -9.69
N PRO A 37 6.94 -28.92 -10.63
CA PRO A 37 7.08 -27.66 -11.37
C PRO A 37 7.03 -26.43 -10.44
N TRP A 38 6.12 -26.41 -9.47
CA TRP A 38 5.99 -25.32 -8.50
C TRP A 38 7.22 -25.19 -7.59
N ARG A 39 7.83 -26.32 -7.21
CA ARG A 39 9.07 -26.35 -6.45
C ARG A 39 10.24 -25.75 -7.25
N ARG A 40 10.31 -26.00 -8.56
CA ARG A 40 11.31 -25.38 -9.46
C ARG A 40 11.12 -23.86 -9.54
N VAL A 41 9.88 -23.37 -9.64
CA VAL A 41 9.58 -21.93 -9.63
C VAL A 41 10.00 -21.32 -8.28
N ALA A 42 9.67 -21.97 -7.16
CA ALA A 42 10.04 -21.50 -5.82
C ALA A 42 11.57 -21.48 -5.58
N GLN A 43 12.35 -22.24 -6.32
CA GLN A 43 13.81 -22.26 -6.27
C GLN A 43 14.45 -21.27 -7.25
N SER A 44 13.71 -20.77 -8.24
CA SER A 44 14.22 -19.83 -9.23
C SER A 44 14.20 -18.38 -8.70
N LYS A 45 15.28 -17.63 -8.93
CA LYS A 45 15.36 -16.21 -8.51
C LYS A 45 14.31 -15.36 -9.22
N SER A 46 14.18 -15.49 -10.55
CA SER A 46 13.20 -14.76 -11.35
C SER A 46 11.76 -15.10 -10.98
N GLY A 47 11.48 -16.40 -10.76
CA GLY A 47 10.15 -16.86 -10.32
C GLY A 47 9.77 -16.25 -8.97
N MET A 48 10.69 -16.20 -8.01
CA MET A 48 10.41 -15.60 -6.69
C MET A 48 10.33 -14.09 -6.70
N VAL A 49 11.08 -13.40 -7.57
CA VAL A 49 10.91 -11.95 -7.80
C VAL A 49 9.50 -11.67 -8.34
N ALA A 50 9.10 -12.36 -9.41
CA ALA A 50 7.77 -12.20 -9.99
C ALA A 50 6.65 -12.57 -9.00
N ALA A 51 6.82 -13.66 -8.24
CA ALA A 51 5.86 -14.05 -7.20
C ALA A 51 5.74 -13.02 -6.09
N THR A 52 6.84 -12.36 -5.70
CA THR A 52 6.82 -11.29 -4.67
C THR A 52 6.07 -10.06 -5.16
N VAL A 53 6.30 -9.65 -6.41
CA VAL A 53 5.57 -8.53 -7.03
C VAL A 53 4.08 -8.88 -7.13
N LEU A 54 3.76 -10.07 -7.65
CA LEU A 54 2.37 -10.53 -7.76
C LEU A 54 1.67 -10.60 -6.40
N ALA A 55 2.38 -11.08 -5.36
CA ALA A 55 1.83 -11.14 -4.00
C ALA A 55 1.48 -9.75 -3.45
N ALA A 56 2.26 -8.71 -3.77
CA ALA A 56 1.94 -7.35 -3.39
C ALA A 56 0.64 -6.86 -4.07
N TYR A 57 0.48 -7.10 -5.37
CA TYR A 57 -0.77 -6.77 -6.07
C TYR A 57 -1.97 -7.54 -5.54
N ILE A 58 -1.81 -8.84 -5.27
CA ILE A 58 -2.87 -9.67 -4.67
C ILE A 58 -3.24 -9.12 -3.29
N ALA A 59 -2.27 -8.73 -2.47
CA ALA A 59 -2.55 -8.18 -1.15
C ALA A 59 -3.39 -6.89 -1.24
N VAL A 60 -3.06 -5.98 -2.16
CA VAL A 60 -3.87 -4.77 -2.41
C VAL A 60 -5.27 -5.14 -2.88
N GLY A 61 -5.40 -6.04 -3.86
CA GLY A 61 -6.70 -6.49 -4.37
C GLY A 61 -7.56 -7.17 -3.31
N LEU A 62 -6.96 -7.93 -2.38
CA LEU A 62 -7.69 -8.54 -1.27
C LEU A 62 -8.18 -7.50 -0.25
N LEU A 63 -7.37 -6.47 0.05
CA LEU A 63 -7.79 -5.36 0.90
C LEU A 63 -8.94 -4.57 0.25
N ASP A 64 -8.91 -4.43 -1.07
CA ASP A 64 -9.95 -3.77 -1.84
C ASP A 64 -11.25 -4.61 -1.94
N SER A 65 -11.16 -5.93 -1.83
CA SER A 65 -12.32 -6.83 -1.86
C SER A 65 -13.08 -6.93 -0.54
N ILE A 66 -12.59 -6.34 0.54
CA ILE A 66 -13.27 -6.35 1.83
C ILE A 66 -14.03 -5.04 1.99
N HIS A 67 -15.35 -5.06 1.73
CA HIS A 67 -16.19 -3.88 1.80
C HIS A 67 -16.94 -3.78 3.13
N VAL A 68 -17.03 -2.56 3.65
CA VAL A 68 -17.73 -2.23 4.88
C VAL A 68 -18.49 -0.91 4.73
N ARG A 69 -19.62 -0.79 5.44
CA ARG A 69 -20.33 0.49 5.62
C ARG A 69 -20.03 1.03 7.00
N LEU A 70 -19.63 2.28 7.04
CA LEU A 70 -19.36 2.98 8.30
C LEU A 70 -20.67 3.50 8.92
N PRO A 71 -20.80 3.51 10.25
CA PRO A 71 -21.93 4.10 10.93
C PRO A 71 -21.94 5.62 10.74
N ILE A 72 -23.14 6.18 10.59
CA ILE A 72 -23.36 7.62 10.60
C ILE A 72 -23.75 8.00 12.03
N GLU A 73 -23.16 9.07 12.56
CA GLU A 73 -23.58 9.63 13.84
C GLU A 73 -25.04 10.12 13.73
N SER A 74 -25.92 9.54 14.52
CA SER A 74 -27.31 9.93 14.65
C SER A 74 -27.64 10.07 16.12
N ASN A 75 -28.37 11.14 16.47
CA ASN A 75 -28.88 11.36 17.83
C ASN A 75 -29.99 10.35 18.23
N ASP A 76 -30.46 9.54 17.29
CA ASP A 76 -31.48 8.55 17.52
C ASP A 76 -30.88 7.20 17.98
N ALA A 77 -31.70 6.44 18.75
CA ALA A 77 -31.33 5.09 19.20
C ALA A 77 -31.11 4.08 18.06
N LYS A 78 -31.47 4.42 16.82
CA LYS A 78 -31.24 3.61 15.62
C LYS A 78 -29.92 3.97 14.99
N ARG A 79 -29.07 2.96 14.77
CA ARG A 79 -27.79 3.12 14.05
C ARG A 79 -28.06 3.13 12.55
N PHE A 80 -27.71 4.22 11.90
CA PHE A 80 -27.73 4.34 10.45
C PHE A 80 -26.33 4.07 9.92
N TYR A 81 -26.25 3.45 8.74
CA TYR A 81 -24.99 3.17 8.04
C TYR A 81 -24.95 3.98 6.76
N SER A 82 -23.73 4.37 6.36
CA SER A 82 -23.50 5.05 5.08
C SER A 82 -24.05 4.23 3.92
N VAL A 83 -24.62 4.93 2.93
CA VAL A 83 -25.02 4.30 1.66
C VAL A 83 -23.78 3.85 0.89
N GLU A 84 -22.67 4.55 1.04
CA GLU A 84 -21.38 4.23 0.40
C GLU A 84 -20.75 3.02 1.10
N ALA A 85 -20.45 1.98 0.31
CA ALA A 85 -19.64 0.85 0.75
C ALA A 85 -18.18 1.18 0.46
N LEU A 86 -17.35 1.24 1.49
CA LEU A 86 -15.93 1.51 1.39
C LEU A 86 -15.15 0.21 1.53
N SER A 87 -14.12 0.03 0.71
CA SER A 87 -13.19 -1.07 0.91
C SER A 87 -12.25 -0.79 2.09
N VAL A 88 -11.64 -1.83 2.64
CA VAL A 88 -10.58 -1.65 3.66
C VAL A 88 -9.43 -0.84 3.07
N PHE A 89 -9.13 -1.03 1.78
CA PHE A 89 -8.14 -0.23 1.08
C PHE A 89 -8.53 1.25 1.00
N ASP A 90 -9.80 1.59 0.69
CA ASP A 90 -10.32 2.96 0.70
C ASP A 90 -10.15 3.65 2.06
N ILE A 91 -10.38 2.90 3.14
CA ILE A 91 -10.20 3.41 4.50
C ILE A 91 -8.73 3.73 4.79
N LEU A 92 -7.81 2.86 4.36
CA LEU A 92 -6.37 3.07 4.52
C LEU A 92 -5.86 4.27 3.74
N VAL A 93 -6.37 4.49 2.52
CA VAL A 93 -5.99 5.61 1.65
C VAL A 93 -6.95 6.80 1.73
N ASN A 94 -7.83 6.84 2.71
CA ASN A 94 -8.88 7.86 2.83
C ASN A 94 -8.32 9.29 2.77
N GLY A 95 -7.15 9.52 3.34
CA GLY A 95 -6.47 10.81 3.25
C GLY A 95 -6.14 11.24 1.81
N LEU A 96 -5.85 10.30 0.92
CA LEU A 96 -5.62 10.57 -0.51
C LEU A 96 -6.94 10.71 -1.27
N ARG A 97 -7.92 9.87 -0.97
CA ARG A 97 -9.24 9.86 -1.63
C ARG A 97 -10.04 11.13 -1.39
N THR A 98 -9.98 11.68 -0.18
CA THR A 98 -10.78 12.87 0.21
C THR A 98 -10.11 14.20 -0.15
N ARG A 99 -8.83 14.19 -0.48
CA ARG A 99 -8.09 15.40 -0.87
C ARG A 99 -8.22 15.65 -2.36
N VAL A 100 -9.39 16.09 -2.79
CA VAL A 100 -9.65 16.44 -4.18
C VAL A 100 -9.37 17.92 -4.39
N GLU A 101 -8.50 18.23 -5.36
CA GLU A 101 -8.20 19.58 -5.79
C GLU A 101 -9.06 20.01 -7.00
N LYS A 102 -9.27 21.30 -7.13
CA LYS A 102 -10.09 21.88 -8.21
C LYS A 102 -9.47 21.66 -9.58
N THR A 103 -8.14 21.68 -9.67
CA THR A 103 -7.39 21.49 -10.91
C THR A 103 -6.12 20.66 -10.70
N TYR A 104 -5.79 19.85 -11.69
CA TYR A 104 -4.53 19.12 -11.75
C TYR A 104 -3.52 19.94 -12.56
N SER A 105 -2.68 20.73 -11.92
CA SER A 105 -1.71 21.59 -12.60
C SER A 105 -0.39 20.87 -12.91
N ALA A 106 0.27 20.38 -11.89
CA ALA A 106 1.51 19.63 -11.98
C ALA A 106 1.65 18.76 -10.73
N PRO A 107 2.43 17.68 -10.75
CA PRO A 107 2.71 16.91 -9.55
C PRO A 107 3.25 17.83 -8.46
N LEU A 108 2.65 17.74 -7.26
CA LEU A 108 3.04 18.51 -6.07
C LEU A 108 2.97 20.04 -6.27
N ALA A 109 2.09 20.54 -7.15
CA ALA A 109 1.85 21.98 -7.31
C ALA A 109 1.21 22.56 -6.04
N ALA A 110 1.52 23.84 -5.76
CA ALA A 110 0.91 24.60 -4.67
C ALA A 110 -0.10 25.65 -5.18
N TYR A 111 -0.10 25.91 -6.47
CA TYR A 111 -0.97 26.88 -7.14
C TYR A 111 -1.72 26.23 -8.30
N SER A 112 -2.91 26.75 -8.60
CA SER A 112 -3.69 26.35 -9.76
C SER A 112 -2.94 26.61 -11.07
N PHE A 113 -3.22 25.80 -12.10
CA PHE A 113 -2.67 25.99 -13.45
C PHE A 113 -3.27 27.20 -14.18
N SER A 114 -4.53 27.52 -13.90
CA SER A 114 -5.27 28.61 -14.58
C SER A 114 -5.42 29.80 -13.64
N LYS A 115 -5.39 31.02 -14.22
CA LYS A 115 -5.76 32.23 -13.51
C LYS A 115 -7.26 32.25 -13.28
N GLU A 116 -7.67 32.48 -12.06
CA GLU A 116 -9.07 32.68 -11.67
C GLU A 116 -9.27 34.08 -11.12
N THR A 117 -10.48 34.58 -11.22
CA THR A 117 -10.86 35.84 -10.58
C THR A 117 -11.09 35.59 -9.09
N VAL A 118 -10.27 36.18 -8.26
CA VAL A 118 -10.37 36.09 -6.80
C VAL A 118 -10.86 37.43 -6.28
N GLN A 119 -11.92 37.43 -5.49
CA GLN A 119 -12.39 38.62 -4.78
C GLN A 119 -11.56 38.82 -3.50
N LEU A 120 -10.96 40.01 -3.38
CA LEU A 120 -10.27 40.40 -2.16
C LEU A 120 -11.30 40.85 -1.10
N PRO A 121 -10.90 40.88 0.18
CA PRO A 121 -11.77 41.35 1.27
C PRO A 121 -12.24 42.80 1.10
N ASP A 122 -11.56 43.61 0.27
CA ASP A 122 -11.88 44.99 -0.06
C ASP A 122 -12.85 45.15 -1.24
N GLY A 123 -13.37 44.00 -1.78
CA GLY A 123 -14.32 43.97 -2.89
C GLY A 123 -13.70 44.08 -4.29
N ARG A 124 -12.38 44.23 -4.39
CA ARG A 124 -11.69 44.27 -5.70
C ARG A 124 -11.52 42.85 -6.23
N GLU A 125 -11.65 42.72 -7.55
CA GLU A 125 -11.41 41.46 -8.26
C GLU A 125 -10.01 41.49 -8.91
N ILE A 126 -9.20 40.49 -8.62
CA ILE A 126 -7.90 40.31 -9.25
C ILE A 126 -7.85 38.94 -9.93
N ARG A 127 -7.11 38.83 -11.04
CA ARG A 127 -6.84 37.56 -11.73
C ARG A 127 -5.46 37.07 -11.36
N GLU A 128 -5.45 36.03 -10.51
CA GLU A 128 -4.22 35.39 -10.07
C GLU A 128 -4.34 33.86 -10.13
N TYR A 129 -3.22 33.16 -9.93
CA TYR A 129 -3.22 31.71 -9.74
C TYR A 129 -3.58 31.38 -8.29
N PRO A 130 -4.80 30.92 -8.01
CA PRO A 130 -5.21 30.67 -6.63
C PRO A 130 -4.39 29.55 -6.03
N ARG A 131 -4.18 29.65 -4.72
CA ARG A 131 -3.51 28.62 -3.95
C ARG A 131 -4.38 27.38 -3.87
N LEU A 132 -3.78 26.20 -4.01
CA LEU A 132 -4.47 24.93 -3.85
C LEU A 132 -4.83 24.70 -2.38
N ARG A 133 -5.94 24.01 -2.15
CA ARG A 133 -6.47 23.78 -0.80
C ARG A 133 -5.60 22.81 -0.02
N TYR A 134 -5.12 21.75 -0.67
CA TYR A 134 -4.31 20.69 -0.06
C TYR A 134 -2.86 20.73 -0.54
N GLY A 135 -2.62 21.10 -1.80
CA GLY A 135 -1.30 21.21 -2.39
C GLY A 135 -0.47 22.29 -1.70
N GLY A 136 0.57 21.89 -0.97
CA GLY A 136 1.44 22.81 -0.24
C GLY A 136 0.74 23.62 0.87
N ALA A 137 -0.38 23.13 1.43
CA ALA A 137 -1.16 23.81 2.46
C ALA A 137 -0.35 24.14 3.73
N ASN A 138 0.65 23.31 4.04
CA ASN A 138 1.56 23.47 5.17
C ASN A 138 2.67 24.52 4.95
N LEU A 139 2.86 24.99 3.70
CA LEU A 139 3.94 25.91 3.36
C LEU A 139 3.47 27.37 3.53
N ARG A 140 4.30 28.22 4.13
CA ARG A 140 4.04 29.67 4.21
C ARG A 140 4.38 30.35 2.88
N HIS A 141 5.54 30.01 2.32
CA HIS A 141 6.05 30.53 1.07
C HIS A 141 6.32 29.38 0.08
N PRO A 142 5.27 28.88 -0.65
CA PRO A 142 5.41 27.71 -1.51
C PRO A 142 6.49 27.83 -2.58
N ALA A 143 6.76 29.04 -3.08
CA ALA A 143 7.77 29.26 -4.11
C ALA A 143 9.20 28.89 -3.67
N SER A 144 9.55 29.14 -2.40
CA SER A 144 10.87 28.91 -1.84
C SER A 144 10.96 27.61 -1.01
N GLU A 145 9.88 27.23 -0.33
CA GLU A 145 9.88 26.15 0.66
C GLU A 145 9.52 24.78 0.05
N ARG A 146 8.86 24.76 -1.13
CA ARG A 146 8.36 23.54 -1.76
C ARG A 146 9.42 22.46 -1.95
N THR A 147 10.59 22.84 -2.48
CA THR A 147 11.66 21.86 -2.77
C THR A 147 12.19 21.24 -1.48
N ALA A 148 12.34 22.04 -0.43
CA ALA A 148 12.80 21.57 0.87
C ALA A 148 11.77 20.63 1.52
N ASP A 149 10.47 20.97 1.47
CA ASP A 149 9.40 20.14 2.01
C ASP A 149 9.32 18.79 1.30
N ILE A 150 9.36 18.78 -0.05
CA ILE A 150 9.36 17.54 -0.84
C ILE A 150 10.57 16.68 -0.48
N THR A 151 11.77 17.28 -0.43
CA THR A 151 12.99 16.54 -0.09
C THR A 151 12.90 15.93 1.30
N TRP A 152 12.38 16.69 2.28
CA TRP A 152 12.21 16.22 3.64
C TRP A 152 11.20 15.07 3.74
N ARG A 153 10.05 15.18 3.05
CA ARG A 153 9.04 14.11 3.01
C ARG A 153 9.57 12.83 2.37
N VAL A 154 10.29 12.97 1.25
CA VAL A 154 10.93 11.82 0.61
C VAL A 154 11.94 11.18 1.55
N PHE A 155 12.81 11.97 2.19
CA PHE A 155 13.80 11.44 3.13
C PHE A 155 13.14 10.72 4.31
N TYR A 156 12.14 11.34 4.93
CA TYR A 156 11.37 10.73 6.01
C TYR A 156 10.69 9.43 5.57
N SER A 157 10.05 9.42 4.40
CA SER A 157 9.40 8.22 3.86
C SER A 157 10.37 7.07 3.64
N LEU A 158 11.59 7.36 3.17
CA LEU A 158 12.64 6.36 2.99
C LEU A 158 13.13 5.78 4.32
N ILE A 159 13.24 6.60 5.37
CA ILE A 159 13.56 6.12 6.72
C ILE A 159 12.46 5.17 7.21
N VAL A 160 11.19 5.58 7.09
CA VAL A 160 10.06 4.73 7.51
C VAL A 160 10.04 3.42 6.72
N ALA A 161 10.24 3.48 5.39
CA ALA A 161 10.35 2.29 4.54
C ALA A 161 11.48 1.35 5.00
N ALA A 162 12.66 1.89 5.31
CA ALA A 162 13.80 1.11 5.79
C ALA A 162 13.51 0.45 7.16
N LEU A 163 12.84 1.17 8.07
CA LEU A 163 12.45 0.63 9.37
C LEU A 163 11.42 -0.50 9.23
N VAL A 164 10.39 -0.29 8.42
CA VAL A 164 9.35 -1.31 8.15
C VAL A 164 9.96 -2.54 7.48
N TRP A 165 10.81 -2.33 6.47
CA TRP A 165 11.52 -3.42 5.80
C TRP A 165 12.43 -4.20 6.75
N SER A 166 13.18 -3.49 7.61
CA SER A 166 14.07 -4.12 8.59
C SER A 166 13.28 -4.94 9.62
N ALA A 167 12.15 -4.41 10.10
CA ALA A 167 11.27 -5.11 11.02
C ALA A 167 10.66 -6.37 10.38
N ALA A 168 10.14 -6.26 9.16
CA ALA A 168 9.56 -7.37 8.40
C ALA A 168 10.60 -8.45 8.10
N SER A 169 11.80 -8.04 7.65
CA SER A 169 12.92 -8.94 7.39
C SER A 169 13.40 -9.64 8.66
N GLY A 170 13.51 -8.92 9.77
CA GLY A 170 13.85 -9.47 11.07
C GLY A 170 12.81 -10.48 11.59
N ALA A 171 11.52 -10.17 11.43
CA ALA A 171 10.43 -11.09 11.76
C ALA A 171 10.49 -12.37 10.93
N LEU A 172 10.73 -12.23 9.60
CA LEU A 172 10.88 -13.37 8.71
C LEU A 172 12.05 -14.26 9.13
N VAL A 173 13.23 -13.66 9.39
CA VAL A 173 14.42 -14.41 9.86
C VAL A 173 14.11 -15.15 11.15
N ARG A 174 13.42 -14.51 12.11
CA ARG A 174 13.00 -15.15 13.37
C ARG A 174 12.08 -16.35 13.14
N LEU A 175 11.09 -16.19 12.24
CA LEU A 175 10.16 -17.28 11.90
C LEU A 175 10.89 -18.46 11.28
N VAL A 176 11.82 -18.20 10.34
CA VAL A 176 12.61 -19.26 9.69
C VAL A 176 13.57 -19.92 10.69
N ALA A 177 14.22 -19.14 11.55
CA ALA A 177 15.10 -19.63 12.61
C ALA A 177 14.35 -20.55 13.58
N ALA A 178 13.17 -20.13 14.05
CA ALA A 178 12.32 -20.91 14.93
C ALA A 178 11.87 -22.25 14.29
N ARG A 179 11.44 -22.20 13.00
CA ARG A 179 11.05 -23.43 12.27
C ARG A 179 12.21 -24.38 12.03
N ARG A 180 13.42 -23.86 11.83
CA ARG A 180 14.63 -24.67 11.56
C ARG A 180 15.41 -25.01 12.82
N LYS A 181 14.98 -24.52 14.00
CA LYS A 181 15.67 -24.69 15.30
C LYS A 181 17.14 -24.25 15.23
N ARG A 182 17.42 -23.11 14.54
CA ARG A 182 18.75 -22.53 14.38
C ARG A 182 18.82 -21.15 15.02
N GLU A 183 20.02 -20.69 15.32
CA GLU A 183 20.22 -19.32 15.81
C GLU A 183 19.86 -18.26 14.76
N PHE A 184 19.38 -17.10 15.25
CA PHE A 184 18.97 -15.98 14.41
C PHE A 184 20.11 -15.52 13.48
N ARG A 185 21.33 -15.36 14.03
CA ARG A 185 22.49 -14.86 13.28
C ARG A 185 22.91 -15.81 12.15
N GLU A 186 22.94 -17.10 12.43
CA GLU A 186 23.26 -18.13 11.43
C GLU A 186 22.23 -18.18 10.33
N THR A 187 20.94 -18.14 10.71
CA THR A 187 19.83 -18.11 9.76
C THR A 187 19.88 -16.87 8.89
N ALA A 188 20.13 -15.69 9.46
CA ALA A 188 20.27 -14.44 8.71
C ALA A 188 21.42 -14.51 7.69
N LYS A 189 22.57 -15.03 8.09
CA LYS A 189 23.72 -15.23 7.17
C LYS A 189 23.39 -16.21 6.05
N ALA A 190 22.77 -17.33 6.35
CA ALA A 190 22.38 -18.35 5.36
C ALA A 190 21.36 -17.81 4.34
N LEU A 191 20.36 -17.04 4.80
CA LEU A 191 19.38 -16.38 3.92
C LEU A 191 20.05 -15.34 3.01
N TRP A 192 20.98 -14.54 3.55
CA TRP A 192 21.68 -13.52 2.77
C TRP A 192 22.69 -14.09 1.78
N ARG A 193 23.37 -15.19 2.13
CA ARG A 193 24.31 -15.89 1.25
C ARG A 193 23.60 -16.72 0.17
N GLY A 194 22.28 -16.97 0.33
CA GLY A 194 21.52 -17.79 -0.59
C GLY A 194 21.77 -19.30 -0.41
N GLU A 195 22.19 -19.72 0.78
CA GLU A 195 22.42 -21.12 1.15
C GLU A 195 21.12 -21.86 1.50
N THR A 196 20.00 -21.38 0.94
CA THR A 196 18.66 -21.91 1.20
C THR A 196 17.99 -22.33 -0.10
N GLU A 197 17.11 -23.34 -0.05
CA GLU A 197 16.37 -23.81 -1.22
C GLU A 197 15.56 -22.70 -1.92
N VAL A 198 15.01 -21.78 -1.14
CA VAL A 198 14.26 -20.62 -1.62
C VAL A 198 15.20 -19.40 -1.67
N PRO A 199 15.22 -18.62 -2.75
CA PRO A 199 16.12 -17.45 -2.89
C PRO A 199 15.58 -16.24 -2.10
N TRP A 200 15.60 -16.33 -0.76
CA TRP A 200 15.12 -15.29 0.16
C TRP A 200 15.76 -13.93 -0.07
N LYS A 201 17.04 -13.91 -0.42
CA LYS A 201 17.73 -12.66 -0.77
C LYS A 201 17.02 -11.91 -1.89
N SER A 202 16.59 -12.59 -2.95
CA SER A 202 15.85 -11.97 -4.06
C SER A 202 14.50 -11.44 -3.60
N ILE A 203 13.77 -12.17 -2.76
CA ILE A 203 12.50 -11.73 -2.17
C ILE A 203 12.68 -10.46 -1.34
N LEU A 204 13.67 -10.44 -0.45
CA LEU A 204 13.93 -9.31 0.44
C LEU A 204 14.35 -8.06 -0.35
N ILE A 205 15.18 -8.21 -1.37
CA ILE A 205 15.58 -7.09 -2.25
C ILE A 205 14.37 -6.57 -3.03
N THR A 206 13.54 -7.46 -3.59
CA THR A 206 12.32 -7.06 -4.32
C THR A 206 11.36 -6.31 -3.41
N LEU A 207 11.14 -6.78 -2.19
CA LEU A 207 10.33 -6.07 -1.18
C LEU A 207 10.92 -4.70 -0.84
N ALA A 208 12.23 -4.60 -0.67
CA ALA A 208 12.89 -3.31 -0.43
C ALA A 208 12.66 -2.34 -1.59
N LEU A 209 12.80 -2.80 -2.83
CA LEU A 209 12.55 -1.98 -4.02
C LEU A 209 11.08 -1.55 -4.12
N LEU A 210 10.12 -2.44 -3.87
CA LEU A 210 8.70 -2.09 -3.85
C LEU A 210 8.41 -1.01 -2.81
N MET A 211 8.96 -1.15 -1.60
CA MET A 211 8.79 -0.14 -0.53
C MET A 211 9.48 1.17 -0.88
N LEU A 212 10.67 1.13 -1.51
CA LEU A 212 11.41 2.32 -1.95
C LEU A 212 10.57 3.20 -2.89
N PHE A 213 9.73 2.61 -3.74
CA PHE A 213 8.86 3.35 -4.65
C PHE A 213 7.49 3.69 -4.02
N ALA A 214 6.90 2.76 -3.26
CA ALA A 214 5.55 2.94 -2.73
C ALA A 214 5.50 4.01 -1.62
N PHE A 215 6.45 4.01 -0.69
CA PHE A 215 6.42 4.93 0.46
C PHE A 215 6.52 6.41 0.07
N PRO A 216 7.47 6.85 -0.78
CA PRO A 216 7.50 8.24 -1.22
C PRO A 216 6.19 8.70 -1.87
N VAL A 217 5.56 7.85 -2.68
CA VAL A 217 4.27 8.20 -3.33
C VAL A 217 3.15 8.40 -2.31
N VAL A 218 3.13 7.62 -1.23
CA VAL A 218 2.11 7.76 -0.17
C VAL A 218 2.35 8.99 0.71
N PHE A 219 3.61 9.39 0.93
CA PHE A 219 3.96 10.51 1.82
C PHE A 219 4.03 11.87 1.10
N LEU A 220 4.05 11.91 -0.22
CA LEU A 220 4.01 13.15 -1.03
C LEU A 220 2.60 13.65 -1.23
#